data_1bd0ea13aa2879ec98f3abb3e5a85790
#
_entry.id   1bd0ea13aa2879ec98f3abb3e5a85790
#
_cell.length_a   1.000
_cell.length_b   1.000
_cell.length_c   1.000
_cell.angle_alpha   90.00
_cell.angle_beta   90.00
_cell.angle_gamma   90.00
#
_symmetry.space_group_name_H-M   'P 1'
#
loop_
_entity.id
_entity.type
_entity.pdbx_description
1 polymer ?
#
loop_
_entity_poly.entity_id
_entity_poly.type
_entity_poly.pdbx_seq_one_letter_code
_entity_poly.pdbx_strand_id
1 'polypeptide(L)'
;MQNPDIERRLLEFEDEDELVVEQRANGQAAIVGYAAVYNRLSLDLGGFREEIMPGAFDRILNRQRDKADVVALFNHDSNIVLGRTSSGTLELSSDEKGLRYVVTPPASRSDIMELIARRDVRGSSFAFTVDKGGESFRTSENGKAIRQISEVKGLYDVGPVLTPAYPASSATVAMRSYQAWLAEQEQEKPEKVAVRSVMSGVAASVASLLRLKLHG
;
A
#
# COMPACT_ATOMS: atom_id res chain seq x y z
N MET A 1 -13.20 2.09 -19.46
CA MET A 1 -12.48 0.88 -19.01
C MET A 1 -11.71 1.25 -17.74
N GLN A 2 -11.93 0.57 -16.63
CA GLN A 2 -11.10 0.76 -15.44
C GLN A 2 -9.71 0.17 -15.72
N ASN A 3 -8.65 0.92 -15.38
CA ASN A 3 -7.28 0.39 -15.46
C ASN A 3 -7.15 -0.75 -14.45
N PRO A 4 -6.84 -2.01 -14.84
CA PRO A 4 -6.79 -3.16 -13.94
C PRO A 4 -5.66 -3.08 -12.91
N ASP A 5 -4.75 -2.14 -13.05
CA ASP A 5 -3.59 -1.97 -12.16
C ASP A 5 -3.84 -0.91 -11.06
N ILE A 6 -5.01 -0.29 -11.02
CA ILE A 6 -5.35 0.67 -9.97
C ILE A 6 -5.62 -0.07 -8.66
N GLU A 7 -4.84 0.27 -7.65
CA GLU A 7 -5.00 -0.17 -6.27
C GLU A 7 -5.71 0.90 -5.46
N ARG A 8 -6.48 0.49 -4.46
CA ARG A 8 -7.09 1.39 -3.48
C ARG A 8 -6.66 0.97 -2.08
N ARG A 9 -6.32 1.98 -1.27
CA ARG A 9 -6.01 1.75 0.15
C ARG A 9 -6.81 2.72 0.98
N LEU A 10 -7.25 2.19 2.08
CA LEU A 10 -8.09 2.87 3.04
C LEU A 10 -7.34 2.99 4.35
N LEU A 11 -7.50 4.15 4.96
CA LEU A 11 -7.07 4.46 6.32
C LEU A 11 -8.30 4.77 7.14
N GLU A 12 -8.48 4.07 8.24
CA GLU A 12 -9.42 4.43 9.29
C GLU A 12 -8.64 5.19 10.38
N PHE A 13 -9.19 6.30 10.82
CA PHE A 13 -8.56 7.16 11.79
C PHE A 13 -9.24 7.02 13.16
N GLU A 14 -8.43 6.81 14.19
CA GLU A 14 -8.85 6.86 15.58
C GLU A 14 -8.75 8.30 16.11
N ASP A 15 -7.71 9.03 15.67
CA ASP A 15 -7.45 10.41 16.05
C ASP A 15 -8.36 11.39 15.31
N GLU A 16 -8.86 12.39 16.06
CA GLU A 16 -9.80 13.40 15.55
C GLU A 16 -9.19 14.31 14.49
N ASP A 17 -7.88 14.54 14.55
CA ASP A 17 -7.17 15.49 13.70
C ASP A 17 -6.79 14.97 12.31
N GLU A 18 -7.07 13.69 12.01
CA GLU A 18 -6.63 13.07 10.76
C GLU A 18 -7.61 13.26 9.59
N LEU A 19 -8.89 13.56 9.89
CA LEU A 19 -9.91 13.96 8.93
C LEU A 19 -10.87 14.94 9.58
N VAL A 20 -10.80 16.20 9.15
CA VAL A 20 -11.55 17.30 9.77
C VAL A 20 -12.16 18.24 8.74
N VAL A 21 -13.13 19.04 9.17
CA VAL A 21 -13.63 20.20 8.42
C VAL A 21 -13.08 21.47 9.04
N GLU A 22 -12.28 22.21 8.27
CA GLU A 22 -11.68 23.48 8.70
C GLU A 22 -12.35 24.68 8.03
N GLN A 23 -12.49 25.78 8.76
CA GLN A 23 -12.87 27.08 8.19
C GLN A 23 -11.62 27.81 7.72
N ARG A 24 -11.56 28.12 6.43
CA ARG A 24 -10.45 28.89 5.84
C ARG A 24 -10.61 30.38 6.10
N ALA A 25 -9.53 31.14 6.02
CA ALA A 25 -9.52 32.58 6.20
C ALA A 25 -10.45 33.34 5.23
N ASN A 26 -10.75 32.77 4.07
CA ASN A 26 -11.71 33.31 3.10
C ASN A 26 -13.19 32.99 3.42
N GLY A 27 -13.47 32.36 4.57
CA GLY A 27 -14.81 31.96 5.00
C GLY A 27 -15.36 30.68 4.35
N GLN A 28 -14.57 30.00 3.50
CA GLN A 28 -14.97 28.72 2.91
C GLN A 28 -14.58 27.55 3.83
N ALA A 29 -15.46 26.58 3.96
CA ALA A 29 -15.14 25.33 4.63
C ALA A 29 -14.36 24.42 3.70
N ALA A 30 -13.34 23.72 4.22
CA ALA A 30 -12.56 22.74 3.52
C ALA A 30 -12.48 21.43 4.32
N ILE A 31 -12.45 20.31 3.63
CA ILE A 31 -12.13 19.02 4.21
C ILE A 31 -10.61 18.86 4.15
N VAL A 32 -10.01 18.59 5.29
CA VAL A 32 -8.58 18.34 5.45
C VAL A 32 -8.40 16.91 5.94
N GLY A 33 -7.53 16.14 5.28
CA GLY A 33 -7.28 14.77 5.67
C GLY A 33 -5.95 14.24 5.14
N TYR A 34 -5.58 13.05 5.63
CA TYR A 34 -4.46 12.29 5.10
C TYR A 34 -4.98 11.13 4.24
N ALA A 35 -4.58 11.11 2.98
CA ALA A 35 -4.91 10.00 2.07
C ALA A 35 -4.06 8.76 2.37
N ALA A 36 -2.80 8.96 2.77
CA ALA A 36 -1.87 7.93 3.20
C ALA A 36 -1.05 8.41 4.39
N VAL A 37 -0.74 7.51 5.33
CA VAL A 37 0.17 7.77 6.46
C VAL A 37 1.42 6.91 6.27
N TYR A 38 2.61 7.53 6.38
CA TYR A 38 3.89 6.86 6.21
C TYR A 38 4.22 5.93 7.37
N ASN A 39 4.94 4.85 7.07
CA ASN A 39 5.42 3.87 8.05
C ASN A 39 4.31 3.21 8.89
N ARG A 40 3.05 3.36 8.49
CA ARG A 40 1.91 2.72 9.13
C ARG A 40 1.57 1.43 8.41
N LEU A 41 1.59 0.31 9.14
CA LEU A 41 1.23 -0.99 8.59
C LEU A 41 -0.29 -1.07 8.33
N SER A 42 -0.65 -1.52 7.14
CA SER A 42 -2.03 -1.85 6.79
C SER A 42 -2.57 -3.02 7.62
N LEU A 43 -3.87 -3.27 7.50
CA LEU A 43 -4.44 -4.57 7.84
C LEU A 43 -3.80 -5.66 6.97
N ASP A 44 -4.02 -6.94 7.35
CA ASP A 44 -3.57 -8.08 6.54
C ASP A 44 -4.32 -8.10 5.19
N LEU A 45 -3.58 -8.12 4.10
CA LEU A 45 -4.09 -8.07 2.73
C LEU A 45 -4.15 -9.45 2.05
N GLY A 46 -4.13 -10.52 2.84
CA GLY A 46 -4.15 -11.90 2.35
C GLY A 46 -2.80 -12.59 2.46
N GLY A 47 -2.14 -12.44 3.62
CA GLY A 47 -0.86 -13.07 3.95
C GLY A 47 0.33 -12.10 4.01
N PHE A 48 0.12 -10.86 3.69
CA PHE A 48 1.11 -9.78 3.85
C PHE A 48 0.44 -8.50 4.36
N ARG A 49 1.25 -7.60 4.89
CA ARG A 49 0.85 -6.21 5.21
C ARG A 49 1.60 -5.26 4.28
N GLU A 50 1.16 -4.03 4.26
CA GLU A 50 1.74 -2.98 3.42
C GLU A 50 2.05 -1.74 4.24
N GLU A 51 3.12 -1.04 3.88
CA GLU A 51 3.46 0.27 4.41
C GLU A 51 3.90 1.19 3.27
N ILE A 52 3.50 2.45 3.36
CA ILE A 52 3.92 3.50 2.42
C ILE A 52 5.14 4.18 3.01
N MET A 53 6.21 4.25 2.23
CA MET A 53 7.46 4.85 2.69
C MET A 53 7.45 6.38 2.53
N PRO A 54 8.14 7.14 3.41
CA PRO A 54 8.35 8.56 3.20
C PRO A 54 8.92 8.85 1.82
N GLY A 55 8.41 9.89 1.15
CA GLY A 55 8.84 10.24 -0.21
C GLY A 55 8.13 9.46 -1.33
N ALA A 56 7.29 8.48 -1.04
CA ALA A 56 6.60 7.66 -2.05
C ALA A 56 5.77 8.49 -3.06
N PHE A 57 5.33 9.68 -2.69
CA PHE A 57 4.52 10.56 -3.54
C PHE A 57 5.32 11.72 -4.17
N ASP A 58 6.60 11.88 -3.85
CA ASP A 58 7.42 13.03 -4.27
C ASP A 58 7.45 13.19 -5.79
N ARG A 59 7.58 12.09 -6.52
CA ARG A 59 7.59 12.11 -7.97
C ARG A 59 6.31 12.70 -8.57
N ILE A 60 5.16 12.41 -7.98
CA ILE A 60 3.86 12.90 -8.46
C ILE A 60 3.65 14.36 -8.10
N LEU A 61 4.00 14.73 -6.87
CA LEU A 61 3.78 16.09 -6.35
C LEU A 61 4.73 17.11 -6.98
N ASN A 62 5.97 16.70 -7.30
CA ASN A 62 7.03 17.58 -7.82
C ASN A 62 7.06 17.70 -9.35
N ARG A 63 6.18 17.03 -10.10
CA ARG A 63 6.11 17.15 -11.57
C ARG A 63 5.65 18.53 -11.98
N GLN A 64 6.58 19.36 -12.46
CA GLN A 64 6.28 20.73 -12.91
C GLN A 64 5.49 20.80 -14.23
N ARG A 65 5.65 19.84 -15.14
CA ARG A 65 5.05 19.86 -16.49
C ARG A 65 3.79 19.01 -16.63
N ASP A 66 3.70 17.91 -15.90
CA ASP A 66 2.57 16.98 -15.95
C ASP A 66 2.06 16.76 -14.52
N LYS A 67 1.52 17.81 -13.88
CA LYS A 67 0.86 17.65 -12.59
C LYS A 67 -0.23 16.60 -12.74
N ALA A 68 -0.18 15.57 -11.90
CA ALA A 68 -1.23 14.58 -11.87
C ALA A 68 -2.58 15.27 -11.64
N ASP A 69 -3.55 15.01 -12.51
CA ASP A 69 -4.90 15.52 -12.32
C ASP A 69 -5.66 14.56 -11.40
N VAL A 70 -5.56 14.84 -10.11
CA VAL A 70 -6.16 14.03 -9.05
C VAL A 70 -7.53 14.58 -8.70
N VAL A 71 -8.49 13.69 -8.48
CA VAL A 71 -9.85 14.04 -8.10
C VAL A 71 -10.08 13.70 -6.63
N ALA A 72 -10.71 14.59 -5.88
CA ALA A 72 -11.24 14.26 -4.57
C ALA A 72 -12.66 13.71 -4.71
N LEU A 73 -12.85 12.45 -4.25
CA LEU A 73 -14.13 11.74 -4.34
C LEU A 73 -14.60 11.31 -2.95
N PHE A 74 -15.91 11.23 -2.76
CA PHE A 74 -16.48 10.55 -1.62
C PHE A 74 -16.75 9.08 -1.97
N ASN A 75 -16.22 8.16 -1.16
CA ASN A 75 -16.34 6.69 -1.39
C ASN A 75 -15.87 6.20 -2.76
N HIS A 76 -14.91 6.87 -3.42
CA HIS A 76 -14.48 6.58 -4.79
C HIS A 76 -15.61 6.65 -5.84
N ASP A 77 -16.70 7.33 -5.53
CA ASP A 77 -17.82 7.49 -6.44
C ASP A 77 -17.60 8.70 -7.35
N SER A 78 -17.43 8.47 -8.64
CA SER A 78 -17.23 9.53 -9.64
C SER A 78 -18.43 10.47 -9.81
N ASN A 79 -19.60 10.10 -9.27
CA ASN A 79 -20.76 11.00 -9.21
C ASN A 79 -20.72 11.96 -8.02
N ILE A 80 -19.82 11.72 -7.05
CA ILE A 80 -19.71 12.52 -5.83
C ILE A 80 -18.32 13.16 -5.78
N VAL A 81 -18.11 14.11 -6.69
CA VAL A 81 -16.86 14.88 -6.77
C VAL A 81 -16.87 15.97 -5.70
N LEU A 82 -15.79 16.03 -4.92
CA LEU A 82 -15.56 17.06 -3.89
C LEU A 82 -14.62 18.17 -4.40
N GLY A 83 -13.68 17.82 -5.29
CA GLY A 83 -12.74 18.78 -5.84
C GLY A 83 -11.73 18.12 -6.78
N ARG A 84 -10.83 18.93 -7.36
CA ARG A 84 -9.86 18.47 -8.36
C ARG A 84 -8.62 19.35 -8.35
N THR A 85 -7.46 18.76 -8.57
CA THR A 85 -6.20 19.54 -8.63
C THR A 85 -6.16 20.52 -9.79
N SER A 86 -6.64 20.12 -10.98
CA SER A 86 -6.63 20.98 -12.17
C SER A 86 -7.58 22.19 -12.06
N SER A 87 -8.62 22.12 -11.23
CA SER A 87 -9.52 23.24 -10.95
C SER A 87 -9.09 24.08 -9.73
N GLY A 88 -8.01 23.71 -9.04
CA GLY A 88 -7.53 24.40 -7.84
C GLY A 88 -8.41 24.20 -6.60
N THR A 89 -9.37 23.27 -6.64
CA THR A 89 -10.28 22.97 -5.51
C THR A 89 -9.77 21.81 -4.66
N LEU A 90 -8.71 21.12 -5.09
CA LEU A 90 -7.96 20.11 -4.34
C LEU A 90 -6.49 20.51 -4.30
N GLU A 91 -5.93 20.57 -3.11
CA GLU A 91 -4.51 20.76 -2.86
C GLU A 91 -3.93 19.49 -2.25
N LEU A 92 -2.77 19.04 -2.74
CA LEU A 92 -2.03 17.89 -2.24
C LEU A 92 -0.64 18.32 -1.77
N SER A 93 -0.23 17.80 -0.64
CA SER A 93 1.11 18.00 -0.09
C SER A 93 1.59 16.73 0.62
N SER A 94 2.90 16.57 0.72
CA SER A 94 3.55 15.54 1.53
C SER A 94 4.25 16.22 2.69
N ASP A 95 4.08 15.69 3.89
CA ASP A 95 4.76 16.10 5.10
C ASP A 95 5.38 14.89 5.82
N GLU A 96 5.85 15.05 7.05
CA GLU A 96 6.45 13.95 7.83
C GLU A 96 5.45 12.84 8.17
N LYS A 97 4.15 13.17 8.23
CA LYS A 97 3.08 12.22 8.56
C LYS A 97 2.63 11.42 7.34
N GLY A 98 2.50 12.06 6.17
CA GLY A 98 1.96 11.37 5.01
C GLY A 98 1.56 12.25 3.82
N LEU A 99 0.70 11.71 2.97
CA LEU A 99 0.05 12.43 1.88
C LEU A 99 -1.18 13.17 2.41
N ARG A 100 -1.05 14.47 2.57
CA ARG A 100 -2.13 15.36 3.03
C ARG A 100 -2.92 15.89 1.83
N TYR A 101 -4.24 15.95 1.96
CA TYR A 101 -5.11 16.65 1.02
C TYR A 101 -5.95 17.72 1.71
N VAL A 102 -6.23 18.80 0.97
CA VAL A 102 -7.16 19.85 1.36
C VAL A 102 -8.12 20.05 0.19
N VAL A 103 -9.39 19.80 0.37
CA VAL A 103 -10.39 19.96 -0.67
C VAL A 103 -11.48 20.93 -0.23
N THR A 104 -11.87 21.83 -1.14
CA THR A 104 -12.99 22.76 -0.95
C THR A 104 -14.18 22.24 -1.75
N PRO A 105 -15.12 21.50 -1.12
CA PRO A 105 -16.26 20.95 -1.81
C PRO A 105 -17.24 22.02 -2.32
N PRO A 106 -18.02 21.72 -3.36
CA PRO A 106 -19.11 22.61 -3.76
C PRO A 106 -20.17 22.69 -2.65
N ALA A 107 -20.90 23.79 -2.57
CA ALA A 107 -21.91 24.02 -1.53
C ALA A 107 -22.99 22.92 -1.48
N SER A 108 -23.26 22.26 -2.61
CA SER A 108 -24.18 21.11 -2.71
C SER A 108 -23.68 19.85 -2.00
N ARG A 109 -22.47 19.86 -1.44
CA ARG A 109 -21.84 18.74 -0.70
C ARG A 109 -21.57 19.09 0.77
N SER A 110 -22.32 20.03 1.33
CA SER A 110 -22.27 20.37 2.75
C SER A 110 -22.69 19.20 3.66
N ASP A 111 -23.53 18.30 3.14
CA ASP A 111 -23.93 17.05 3.78
C ASP A 111 -22.71 16.17 4.16
N ILE A 112 -21.74 16.03 3.26
CA ILE A 112 -20.52 15.23 3.52
C ILE A 112 -19.66 15.91 4.59
N MET A 113 -19.54 17.22 4.57
CA MET A 113 -18.84 17.97 5.62
C MET A 113 -19.48 17.79 6.98
N GLU A 114 -20.81 17.78 7.04
CA GLU A 114 -21.54 17.49 8.27
C GLU A 114 -21.27 16.08 8.78
N LEU A 115 -21.28 15.05 7.92
CA LEU A 115 -20.96 13.67 8.29
C LEU A 115 -19.53 13.53 8.85
N ILE A 116 -18.56 14.27 8.30
CA ILE A 116 -17.18 14.29 8.81
C ILE A 116 -17.15 14.99 10.19
N ALA A 117 -17.77 16.16 10.32
CA ALA A 117 -17.80 16.90 11.57
C ALA A 117 -18.46 16.12 12.72
N ARG A 118 -19.45 15.29 12.40
CA ARG A 118 -20.12 14.39 13.35
C ARG A 118 -19.38 13.09 13.59
N ARG A 119 -18.30 12.82 12.82
CA ARG A 119 -17.55 11.56 12.83
C ARG A 119 -18.32 10.33 12.35
N ASP A 120 -19.41 10.53 11.60
CA ASP A 120 -20.06 9.44 10.86
C ASP A 120 -19.13 8.94 9.73
N VAL A 121 -18.27 9.82 9.19
CA VAL A 121 -17.19 9.56 8.24
C VAL A 121 -15.87 9.86 8.91
N ARG A 122 -15.01 8.84 9.07
CA ARG A 122 -13.72 8.93 9.78
C ARG A 122 -12.58 8.20 9.08
N GLY A 123 -12.74 7.90 7.81
CA GLY A 123 -11.72 7.26 7.01
C GLY A 123 -11.37 8.06 5.77
N SER A 124 -10.17 7.87 5.29
CA SER A 124 -9.73 8.35 3.99
C SER A 124 -9.20 7.20 3.14
N SER A 125 -9.24 7.41 1.84
CA SER A 125 -8.75 6.44 0.87
C SER A 125 -8.04 7.13 -0.28
N PHE A 126 -7.19 6.40 -0.97
CA PHE A 126 -6.55 6.85 -2.21
C PHE A 126 -6.47 5.72 -3.24
N ALA A 127 -6.54 6.10 -4.51
CA ALA A 127 -6.39 5.20 -5.64
C ALA A 127 -5.09 5.49 -6.38
N PHE A 128 -4.26 4.48 -6.57
CA PHE A 128 -2.91 4.64 -7.08
C PHE A 128 -2.45 3.45 -7.92
N THR A 129 -1.31 3.63 -8.60
CA THR A 129 -0.55 2.53 -9.22
C THR A 129 0.89 2.59 -8.78
N VAL A 130 1.55 1.42 -8.74
CA VAL A 130 2.98 1.27 -8.50
C VAL A 130 3.63 0.75 -9.78
N ASP A 131 4.82 1.25 -10.11
CA ASP A 131 5.60 0.75 -11.24
C ASP A 131 6.61 -0.30 -10.78
N LYS A 132 7.15 -1.05 -11.72
CA LYS A 132 8.22 -2.00 -11.44
C LYS A 132 9.42 -1.26 -10.81
N GLY A 133 9.80 -1.70 -9.60
CA GLY A 133 10.85 -1.06 -8.81
C GLY A 133 10.36 0.01 -7.81
N GLY A 134 9.08 0.39 -7.83
CA GLY A 134 8.47 1.28 -6.83
C GLY A 134 8.02 0.57 -5.56
N GLU A 135 8.22 -0.73 -5.49
CA GLU A 135 7.89 -1.57 -4.34
C GLU A 135 8.98 -2.60 -4.04
N SER A 136 9.03 -3.05 -2.81
CA SER A 136 9.85 -4.16 -2.37
C SER A 136 9.13 -4.96 -1.28
N PHE A 137 9.56 -6.19 -1.04
CA PHE A 137 9.06 -7.00 0.06
C PHE A 137 10.18 -7.28 1.05
N ARG A 138 9.83 -7.28 2.33
CA ARG A 138 10.71 -7.74 3.41
C ARG A 138 9.96 -8.70 4.33
N THR A 139 10.70 -9.51 5.06
CA THR A 139 10.14 -10.35 6.12
C THR A 139 10.24 -9.59 7.44
N SER A 140 9.14 -9.50 8.18
CA SER A 140 9.12 -8.94 9.54
C SER A 140 9.78 -9.91 10.53
N GLU A 141 10.08 -9.44 11.74
CA GLU A 141 10.62 -10.28 12.83
C GLU A 141 9.72 -11.48 13.15
N ASN A 142 8.41 -11.34 12.97
CA ASN A 142 7.42 -12.40 13.18
C ASN A 142 7.23 -13.32 11.95
N GLY A 143 8.09 -13.23 10.95
CA GLY A 143 8.04 -14.06 9.74
C GLY A 143 6.96 -13.67 8.73
N LYS A 144 6.22 -12.57 8.95
CA LYS A 144 5.19 -12.09 8.02
C LYS A 144 5.80 -11.19 6.94
N ALA A 145 5.31 -11.32 5.72
CA ALA A 145 5.72 -10.44 4.63
C ALA A 145 5.17 -9.02 4.81
N ILE A 146 5.98 -8.03 4.49
CA ILE A 146 5.62 -6.61 4.44
C ILE A 146 6.02 -6.07 3.07
N ARG A 147 5.03 -5.57 2.33
CA ARG A 147 5.24 -4.81 1.09
C ARG A 147 5.55 -3.36 1.45
N GLN A 148 6.68 -2.85 1.00
CA GLN A 148 7.08 -1.45 1.16
C GLN A 148 6.89 -0.74 -0.18
N ILE A 149 6.04 0.29 -0.23
CA ILE A 149 5.84 1.13 -1.41
C ILE A 149 6.71 2.36 -1.24
N SER A 150 7.77 2.44 -2.05
CA SER A 150 8.75 3.53 -2.04
C SER A 150 8.50 4.58 -3.13
N GLU A 151 7.79 4.23 -4.21
CA GLU A 151 7.43 5.16 -5.27
C GLU A 151 6.07 4.83 -5.89
N VAL A 152 5.16 5.79 -5.84
CA VAL A 152 3.85 5.74 -6.49
C VAL A 152 3.99 6.29 -7.91
N LYS A 153 3.57 5.51 -8.92
CA LYS A 153 3.61 5.89 -10.34
C LYS A 153 2.50 6.86 -10.71
N GLY A 154 1.28 6.56 -10.28
CA GLY A 154 0.09 7.35 -10.56
C GLY A 154 -0.80 7.47 -9.33
N LEU A 155 -1.35 8.66 -9.11
CA LEU A 155 -2.37 8.95 -8.13
C LEU A 155 -3.61 9.44 -8.86
N TYR A 156 -4.76 8.83 -8.63
CA TYR A 156 -5.98 9.06 -9.39
C TYR A 156 -7.06 9.76 -8.59
N ASP A 157 -7.33 9.26 -7.40
CA ASP A 157 -8.25 9.90 -6.49
C ASP A 157 -7.78 9.81 -5.04
N VAL A 158 -8.27 10.73 -4.25
CA VAL A 158 -8.16 10.79 -2.79
C VAL A 158 -9.51 11.19 -2.21
N GLY A 159 -9.77 10.92 -0.94
CA GLY A 159 -10.93 11.52 -0.29
C GLY A 159 -11.49 10.72 0.87
N PRO A 160 -12.52 11.29 1.51
CA PRO A 160 -13.19 10.68 2.66
C PRO A 160 -13.99 9.46 2.24
N VAL A 161 -14.01 8.45 3.11
CA VAL A 161 -14.77 7.21 2.94
C VAL A 161 -15.50 6.83 4.22
N LEU A 162 -16.73 6.31 4.07
CA LEU A 162 -17.60 5.97 5.19
C LEU A 162 -17.09 4.73 5.94
N THR A 163 -16.78 3.68 5.22
CA THR A 163 -16.39 2.39 5.80
C THR A 163 -15.32 1.73 4.94
N PRO A 164 -14.35 1.02 5.55
CA PRO A 164 -13.46 0.18 4.79
C PRO A 164 -14.27 -0.83 3.97
N ALA A 165 -14.36 -0.62 2.65
CA ALA A 165 -14.71 -1.73 1.77
C ALA A 165 -13.67 -2.83 2.01
N TYR A 166 -14.12 -4.08 2.16
CA TYR A 166 -13.31 -5.25 2.49
C TYR A 166 -11.88 -5.17 1.92
N PRO A 167 -10.83 -5.19 2.75
CA PRO A 167 -9.45 -4.98 2.31
C PRO A 167 -9.00 -5.94 1.21
N ALA A 168 -9.57 -7.15 1.18
CA ALA A 168 -9.20 -8.21 0.25
C ALA A 168 -9.58 -7.92 -1.21
N SER A 169 -10.65 -7.18 -1.50
CA SER A 169 -11.10 -6.95 -2.89
C SER A 169 -10.24 -5.95 -3.67
N SER A 170 -9.48 -5.10 -2.98
CA SER A 170 -8.63 -4.08 -3.60
C SER A 170 -7.14 -4.47 -3.70
N ALA A 171 -6.78 -5.65 -3.21
CA ALA A 171 -5.39 -6.10 -3.12
C ALA A 171 -4.94 -7.02 -4.28
N THR A 172 -5.74 -7.18 -5.34
CA THR A 172 -5.44 -8.13 -6.45
C THR A 172 -4.07 -7.88 -7.10
N VAL A 173 -3.69 -6.61 -7.31
CA VAL A 173 -2.39 -6.25 -7.89
C VAL A 173 -1.26 -6.57 -6.91
N ALA A 174 -1.39 -6.12 -5.66
CA ALA A 174 -0.44 -6.39 -4.60
C ALA A 174 -0.27 -7.90 -4.34
N MET A 175 -1.35 -8.68 -4.46
CA MET A 175 -1.30 -10.13 -4.34
C MET A 175 -0.46 -10.79 -5.44
N ARG A 176 -0.54 -10.30 -6.68
CA ARG A 176 0.31 -10.79 -7.79
C ARG A 176 1.78 -10.54 -7.50
N SER A 177 2.13 -9.33 -7.05
CA SER A 177 3.51 -8.99 -6.65
C SER A 177 3.99 -9.85 -5.48
N TYR A 178 3.13 -10.10 -4.49
CA TYR A 178 3.44 -10.96 -3.36
C TYR A 178 3.72 -12.41 -3.77
N GLN A 179 2.90 -12.98 -4.65
CA GLN A 179 3.10 -14.33 -5.17
C GLN A 179 4.39 -14.46 -5.98
N ALA A 180 4.73 -13.45 -6.78
CA ALA A 180 6.00 -13.41 -7.50
C ALA A 180 7.20 -13.40 -6.54
N TRP A 181 7.17 -12.59 -5.50
CA TRP A 181 8.19 -12.54 -4.47
C TRP A 181 8.33 -13.87 -3.71
N LEU A 182 7.24 -14.56 -3.36
CA LEU A 182 7.28 -15.88 -2.74
C LEU A 182 7.96 -16.91 -3.63
N ALA A 183 7.65 -16.90 -4.93
CA ALA A 183 8.26 -17.81 -5.89
C ALA A 183 9.80 -17.58 -6.01
N GLU A 184 10.26 -16.33 -5.96
CA GLU A 184 11.67 -15.99 -5.92
C GLU A 184 12.34 -16.52 -4.64
N GLN A 185 11.70 -16.36 -3.47
CA GLN A 185 12.22 -16.87 -2.20
C GLN A 185 12.32 -18.41 -2.16
N GLU A 186 11.43 -19.12 -2.84
CA GLU A 186 11.50 -20.58 -2.95
C GLU A 186 12.65 -21.03 -3.84
N GLN A 187 12.95 -20.28 -4.92
CA GLN A 187 14.09 -20.57 -5.81
C GLN A 187 15.44 -20.26 -5.16
N GLU A 188 15.52 -19.27 -4.28
CA GLU A 188 16.73 -18.90 -3.55
C GLU A 188 17.05 -19.84 -2.37
N LYS A 189 16.11 -20.69 -1.94
CA LYS A 189 16.42 -21.72 -0.94
C LYS A 189 17.40 -22.72 -1.57
N PRO A 190 18.65 -22.86 -1.04
CA PRO A 190 19.59 -23.82 -1.56
C PRO A 190 18.90 -25.19 -1.50
N GLU A 191 18.88 -25.86 -2.66
CA GLU A 191 18.43 -27.24 -2.77
C GLU A 191 19.14 -28.02 -1.64
N LYS A 192 18.37 -28.60 -0.72
CA LYS A 192 18.92 -29.51 0.28
C LYS A 192 19.52 -30.67 -0.52
N VAL A 193 20.75 -30.48 -0.97
CA VAL A 193 21.54 -31.53 -1.59
C VAL A 193 21.40 -32.72 -0.65
N ALA A 194 20.84 -33.78 -1.19
CA ALA A 194 20.57 -34.98 -0.45
C ALA A 194 21.92 -35.59 0.01
N VAL A 195 22.40 -35.15 1.16
CA VAL A 195 23.60 -35.69 1.85
C VAL A 195 23.41 -37.17 2.18
N ARG A 196 22.27 -37.78 1.85
CA ARG A 196 21.97 -39.21 2.07
C ARG A 196 22.68 -40.16 1.13
N SER A 197 23.16 -39.76 -0.04
CA SER A 197 23.78 -40.70 -0.97
C SER A 197 25.30 -40.85 -0.79
N VAL A 198 25.96 -39.88 -0.16
CA VAL A 198 27.44 -39.95 0.04
C VAL A 198 27.82 -40.82 1.25
N MET A 199 27.00 -40.80 2.31
CA MET A 199 27.30 -41.61 3.52
C MET A 199 27.06 -43.11 3.32
N SER A 200 26.19 -43.52 2.40
CA SER A 200 25.98 -44.95 2.11
C SER A 200 27.13 -45.56 1.29
N GLY A 201 27.77 -44.78 0.43
CA GLY A 201 28.93 -45.23 -0.35
C GLY A 201 30.20 -45.42 0.49
N VAL A 202 30.43 -44.52 1.45
CA VAL A 202 31.62 -44.63 2.34
C VAL A 202 31.48 -45.78 3.33
N ALA A 203 30.28 -46.05 3.86
CA ALA A 203 30.04 -47.17 4.76
C ALA A 203 30.22 -48.54 4.06
N ALA A 204 29.83 -48.66 2.79
CA ALA A 204 30.01 -49.88 2.00
C ALA A 204 31.50 -50.15 1.66
N SER A 205 32.29 -49.13 1.37
CA SER A 205 33.72 -49.23 1.10
C SER A 205 34.54 -49.65 2.34
N VAL A 206 34.20 -49.12 3.52
CA VAL A 206 34.88 -49.46 4.78
C VAL A 206 34.57 -50.89 5.21
N ALA A 207 33.32 -51.33 5.04
CA ALA A 207 32.93 -52.74 5.34
C ALA A 207 33.61 -53.76 4.44
N SER A 208 33.88 -53.43 3.17
CA SER A 208 34.60 -54.29 2.22
C SER A 208 36.07 -54.39 2.57
N LEU A 209 36.73 -53.35 3.01
CA LEU A 209 38.14 -53.32 3.44
C LEU A 209 38.41 -54.08 4.75
N LEU A 210 37.42 -54.06 5.68
CA LEU A 210 37.54 -54.85 6.92
C LEU A 210 37.36 -56.35 6.73
N ARG A 211 36.61 -56.81 5.72
CA ARG A 211 36.47 -58.25 5.40
C ARG A 211 37.72 -58.87 4.76
N LEU A 212 38.54 -58.10 4.06
CA LEU A 212 39.77 -58.51 3.46
C LEU A 212 40.89 -58.65 4.46
N LYS A 213 40.83 -58.09 5.66
CA LYS A 213 41.88 -58.24 6.72
C LYS A 213 41.64 -59.36 7.72
N LEU A 214 40.53 -60.08 7.65
CA LEU A 214 40.15 -61.12 8.59
C LEU A 214 40.34 -62.56 8.00
N HIS A 215 40.83 -62.67 6.77
CA HIS A 215 41.05 -63.96 6.08
C HIS A 215 42.46 -64.06 5.47
N GLY A 216 43.43 -63.42 6.14
CA GLY A 216 44.82 -63.52 5.82
C GLY A 216 45.66 -63.94 7.02
#